data_aef9cf6349de40d99ee27fe60b8db2f4
#
_entry.id   aef9cf6349de40d99ee27fe60b8db2f4
#
_cell.length_a   1.000
_cell.length_b   1.000
_cell.length_c   1.000
_cell.angle_alpha   90.00
_cell.angle_beta   90.00
_cell.angle_gamma   90.00
#
_symmetry.space_group_name_H-M   'P 1'
#
loop_
_entity.id
_entity.type
_entity.pdbx_description
1 polymer ?
#
loop_
_entity_poly.entity_id
_entity_poly.type
_entity_poly.pdbx_seq_one_letter_code
_entity_poly.pdbx_strand_id
1 'polypeptide(L)'
;MKAAGASTAGLAMLGAGACDSGGGVKREMLRGTGGNGQNVVLIIVDTLRKDHIGAYGNDWIQTPNLDALAGESLRFTRAYPESTPTICARRAIHTGTRTWPFRDWDPPEGENISLRGWQPIPLDQVTLAEVLKENGYLNLFVSDNLQQYKPAYNMHRGFDVWDFFRGQTTDRYRPIWTCPPESLERAFVANAASATGGEEYFAQYFANVADRRGEEDWFAPRVFNRASEFLESAKDMGPFFLTVDVYDPHAPWDPPEKYTNMYSEGADGPEPFAPVYGPSDYLTERQIDRMNALYSGELTLMDRWLGHFMDKMEELNLFEDTLVLLLSDHGMILGEHGLVGKPHYALYPETVDVPFMIRHPGGKLSGGTDDYFASTHDVAPTILGHLGIDPPDQMTGQNLMTLFEGGEPEARPHFTLGYHDHVWARDDRYAMFSADDGTGAKLFDVQQDPEMNDNIAAGNPDVVKRMYDGYVLRDAGGPLPDYG
;
A
#
# COMPACT_ATOMS: atom_id res chain seq x y z
N MET A 1 42.38 43.83 -21.50
CA MET A 1 41.95 43.34 -22.82
C MET A 1 42.02 41.83 -22.88
N LYS A 2 40.87 41.17 -22.81
CA LYS A 2 40.53 39.88 -23.45
C LYS A 2 39.06 39.62 -23.11
N ALA A 3 38.27 39.55 -24.15
CA ALA A 3 36.83 39.44 -24.10
C ALA A 3 36.39 38.06 -23.65
N ALA A 4 35.37 38.01 -22.77
CA ALA A 4 34.64 36.82 -22.45
C ALA A 4 33.48 36.68 -23.43
N GLY A 5 33.44 35.54 -24.12
CA GLY A 5 32.34 35.20 -25.00
C GLY A 5 31.16 34.68 -24.20
N ALA A 6 30.02 35.34 -24.35
CA ALA A 6 28.75 34.85 -23.84
C ALA A 6 28.13 33.87 -24.82
N SER A 7 27.92 32.63 -24.43
CA SER A 7 27.13 31.67 -25.19
C SER A 7 25.66 31.91 -24.87
N THR A 8 24.92 32.38 -25.85
CA THR A 8 23.45 32.48 -25.84
C THR A 8 22.84 31.11 -26.05
N ALA A 9 22.28 30.53 -24.98
CA ALA A 9 21.36 29.41 -25.09
C ALA A 9 20.05 29.91 -25.73
N GLY A 10 19.73 29.41 -26.92
CA GLY A 10 18.53 29.77 -27.63
C GLY A 10 17.30 29.16 -26.94
N LEU A 11 16.43 30.04 -26.43
CA LEU A 11 15.07 29.70 -26.06
C LEU A 11 14.30 29.44 -27.35
N ALA A 12 13.96 28.18 -27.64
CA ALA A 12 13.01 27.87 -28.71
C ALA A 12 11.62 28.33 -28.27
N MET A 13 11.13 29.43 -28.78
CA MET A 13 9.73 29.81 -28.71
C MET A 13 8.92 28.79 -29.52
N LEU A 14 8.11 28.00 -28.82
CA LEU A 14 7.03 27.24 -29.45
C LEU A 14 6.02 28.25 -30.01
N GLY A 15 5.96 28.34 -31.34
CA GLY A 15 5.04 29.19 -32.06
C GLY A 15 3.59 28.78 -31.73
N ALA A 16 2.76 29.76 -31.43
CA ALA A 16 1.30 29.61 -31.32
C ALA A 16 0.76 29.17 -32.70
N GLY A 17 0.63 27.86 -32.89
CA GLY A 17 -0.17 27.29 -33.98
C GLY A 17 -1.64 27.48 -33.67
N ALA A 18 -2.38 28.01 -34.63
CA ALA A 18 -3.82 28.21 -34.59
C ALA A 18 -4.53 26.89 -34.19
N CYS A 19 -5.45 26.98 -33.26
CA CYS A 19 -6.41 25.90 -32.95
C CYS A 19 -7.27 25.66 -34.18
N ASP A 20 -6.93 24.62 -34.94
CA ASP A 20 -7.81 24.09 -35.95
C ASP A 20 -8.82 23.14 -35.25
N SER A 21 -10.08 23.45 -35.41
CA SER A 21 -11.19 22.72 -34.82
C SER A 21 -11.29 21.33 -35.45
N GLY A 22 -10.72 20.31 -34.81
CA GLY A 22 -10.86 18.92 -35.24
C GLY A 22 -9.64 18.02 -35.03
N GLY A 23 -8.56 18.49 -34.43
CA GLY A 23 -7.35 17.70 -34.25
C GLY A 23 -7.27 17.10 -32.83
N GLY A 24 -7.70 15.87 -32.64
CA GLY A 24 -7.22 15.07 -31.50
C GLY A 24 -5.68 15.03 -31.49
N VAL A 25 -5.06 15.05 -30.33
CA VAL A 25 -3.61 14.83 -30.15
C VAL A 25 -3.23 13.62 -31.01
N LYS A 26 -2.24 13.77 -31.91
CA LYS A 26 -1.90 12.69 -32.82
C LYS A 26 -1.44 11.48 -32.02
N ARG A 27 -2.13 10.36 -32.17
CA ARG A 27 -1.80 9.05 -31.55
C ARG A 27 -0.32 8.66 -31.71
N GLU A 28 0.35 9.13 -32.77
CA GLU A 28 1.77 8.86 -33.03
C GLU A 28 2.74 9.41 -31.97
N MET A 29 2.31 10.41 -31.17
CA MET A 29 3.15 11.00 -30.12
C MET A 29 3.25 10.15 -28.85
N LEU A 30 2.39 9.14 -28.70
CA LEU A 30 2.29 8.31 -27.50
C LEU A 30 2.68 6.83 -27.74
N ARG A 31 3.09 6.48 -28.96
CA ARG A 31 3.56 5.12 -29.24
C ARG A 31 4.97 4.93 -28.75
N GLY A 32 5.11 4.20 -27.67
CA GLY A 32 6.41 3.75 -27.18
C GLY A 32 7.05 2.69 -28.07
N THR A 33 8.36 2.58 -27.94
CA THR A 33 9.20 1.61 -28.65
C THR A 33 9.78 0.55 -27.73
N GLY A 34 9.49 0.60 -26.42
CA GLY A 34 10.01 -0.33 -25.41
C GLY A 34 8.94 -1.31 -24.91
N GLY A 35 9.39 -2.40 -24.29
CA GLY A 35 8.54 -3.43 -23.73
C GLY A 35 7.82 -4.29 -24.77
N ASN A 36 7.02 -5.24 -24.29
CA ASN A 36 6.23 -6.16 -25.13
C ASN A 36 4.86 -5.59 -25.54
N GLY A 37 4.53 -4.37 -25.12
CA GLY A 37 3.30 -3.67 -25.47
C GLY A 37 2.08 -4.08 -24.64
N GLN A 38 2.24 -4.92 -23.63
CA GLN A 38 1.17 -5.30 -22.70
C GLN A 38 0.92 -4.20 -21.66
N ASN A 39 -0.31 -4.14 -21.17
CA ASN A 39 -0.72 -3.19 -20.13
C ASN A 39 -0.41 -3.72 -18.73
N VAL A 40 -0.38 -2.80 -17.77
CA VAL A 40 -0.21 -3.14 -16.35
C VAL A 40 -1.21 -2.37 -15.50
N VAL A 41 -1.87 -3.07 -14.58
CA VAL A 41 -2.66 -2.50 -13.49
C VAL A 41 -2.06 -2.93 -12.16
N LEU A 42 -1.69 -1.97 -11.34
CA LEU A 42 -1.18 -2.17 -9.98
C LEU A 42 -2.22 -1.62 -8.99
N ILE A 43 -2.77 -2.50 -8.15
CA ILE A 43 -3.75 -2.16 -7.13
C ILE A 43 -3.09 -2.27 -5.76
N ILE A 44 -3.02 -1.16 -5.04
CA ILE A 44 -2.49 -1.08 -3.67
C ILE A 44 -3.67 -0.78 -2.74
N VAL A 45 -3.86 -1.60 -1.72
CA VAL A 45 -4.94 -1.44 -0.73
C VAL A 45 -4.31 -1.24 0.65
N ASP A 46 -4.49 -0.04 1.22
CA ASP A 46 -3.87 0.32 2.50
C ASP A 46 -4.49 -0.49 3.65
N THR A 47 -3.67 -1.00 4.53
CA THR A 47 -4.05 -1.79 5.71
C THR A 47 -4.91 -3.03 5.43
N LEU A 48 -4.91 -3.57 4.21
CA LEU A 48 -5.66 -4.79 3.91
C LEU A 48 -5.01 -6.00 4.58
N ARG A 49 -5.69 -6.56 5.56
CA ARG A 49 -5.27 -7.77 6.27
C ARG A 49 -5.46 -9.01 5.39
N LYS A 50 -4.41 -9.83 5.30
CA LYS A 50 -4.46 -11.10 4.56
C LYS A 50 -5.50 -12.06 5.12
N ASP A 51 -5.59 -12.18 6.45
CA ASP A 51 -6.53 -13.04 7.17
C ASP A 51 -7.99 -12.56 7.12
N HIS A 52 -8.26 -11.40 6.53
CA HIS A 52 -9.60 -10.87 6.23
C HIS A 52 -10.00 -11.03 4.75
N ILE A 53 -9.45 -12.02 4.05
CA ILE A 53 -9.80 -12.34 2.66
C ILE A 53 -10.20 -13.81 2.57
N GLY A 54 -11.35 -14.10 1.95
CA GLY A 54 -11.86 -15.47 1.81
C GLY A 54 -10.88 -16.42 1.13
N ALA A 55 -10.23 -15.97 0.05
CA ALA A 55 -9.23 -16.75 -0.67
C ALA A 55 -7.97 -17.10 0.16
N TYR A 56 -7.72 -16.43 1.28
CA TYR A 56 -6.65 -16.75 2.23
C TYR A 56 -7.15 -17.53 3.46
N GLY A 57 -8.42 -17.96 3.46
CA GLY A 57 -8.97 -18.89 4.46
C GLY A 57 -9.98 -18.31 5.43
N ASN A 58 -10.35 -17.04 5.29
CA ASN A 58 -11.43 -16.46 6.08
C ASN A 58 -12.79 -16.95 5.57
N ASP A 59 -13.65 -17.47 6.45
CA ASP A 59 -14.94 -18.07 6.08
C ASP A 59 -16.16 -17.20 6.41
N TRP A 60 -15.94 -16.04 7.03
CA TRP A 60 -17.04 -15.15 7.47
C TRP A 60 -17.05 -13.79 6.77
N ILE A 61 -15.89 -13.29 6.29
CA ILE A 61 -15.79 -12.00 5.60
C ILE A 61 -16.39 -12.08 4.19
N GLN A 62 -16.98 -11.00 3.73
CA GLN A 62 -17.57 -10.91 2.39
C GLN A 62 -16.61 -10.19 1.44
N THR A 63 -15.74 -10.96 0.78
CA THR A 63 -14.74 -10.48 -0.19
C THR A 63 -14.83 -11.23 -1.52
N PRO A 64 -16.03 -11.37 -2.14
CA PRO A 64 -16.21 -12.22 -3.33
C PRO A 64 -15.40 -11.76 -4.54
N ASN A 65 -15.09 -10.47 -4.67
CA ASN A 65 -14.34 -9.95 -5.81
C ASN A 65 -12.83 -10.13 -5.64
N LEU A 66 -12.29 -9.96 -4.42
CA LEU A 66 -10.93 -10.36 -4.08
C LEU A 66 -10.75 -11.87 -4.26
N ASP A 67 -11.73 -12.66 -3.88
CA ASP A 67 -11.69 -14.12 -4.02
C ASP A 67 -11.73 -14.55 -5.50
N ALA A 68 -12.52 -13.85 -6.32
CA ALA A 68 -12.56 -14.09 -7.77
C ALA A 68 -11.21 -13.74 -8.42
N LEU A 69 -10.63 -12.58 -8.09
CA LEU A 69 -9.30 -12.18 -8.58
C LEU A 69 -8.23 -13.19 -8.14
N ALA A 70 -8.29 -13.63 -6.89
CA ALA A 70 -7.39 -14.65 -6.34
C ALA A 70 -7.51 -16.00 -7.09
N GLY A 71 -8.72 -16.37 -7.51
CA GLY A 71 -8.98 -17.57 -8.33
C GLY A 71 -8.35 -17.51 -9.73
N GLU A 72 -8.05 -16.31 -10.23
CA GLU A 72 -7.39 -16.09 -11.52
C GLU A 72 -5.90 -15.74 -11.37
N SER A 73 -5.37 -15.68 -10.15
CA SER A 73 -4.02 -15.21 -9.83
C SER A 73 -3.16 -16.31 -9.23
N LEU A 74 -1.83 -16.11 -9.28
CA LEU A 74 -0.88 -16.70 -8.34
C LEU A 74 -0.93 -15.90 -7.05
N ARG A 75 -1.18 -16.57 -5.91
CA ARG A 75 -1.20 -15.96 -4.57
C ARG A 75 0.04 -16.34 -3.78
N PHE A 76 0.71 -15.37 -3.18
CA PHE A 76 1.80 -15.64 -2.27
C PHE A 76 1.27 -15.91 -0.85
N THR A 77 1.66 -17.03 -0.27
CA THR A 77 1.28 -17.40 1.11
C THR A 77 2.16 -16.71 2.14
N ARG A 78 3.38 -16.27 1.72
CA ARG A 78 4.37 -15.57 2.53
C ARG A 78 4.80 -14.27 1.83
N ALA A 79 3.98 -13.22 1.97
CA ALA A 79 4.28 -11.91 1.44
C ALA A 79 4.38 -10.88 2.56
N TYR A 80 5.40 -10.03 2.51
CA TYR A 80 5.71 -9.05 3.56
C TYR A 80 6.04 -7.68 2.96
N PRO A 81 5.67 -6.58 3.65
CA PRO A 81 6.23 -5.28 3.28
C PRO A 81 7.76 -5.29 3.46
N GLU A 82 8.46 -4.62 2.58
CA GLU A 82 9.91 -4.45 2.72
C GLU A 82 10.24 -3.62 3.96
N SER A 83 9.38 -2.65 4.23
CA SER A 83 9.38 -1.79 5.41
C SER A 83 7.98 -1.23 5.65
N THR A 84 7.70 -0.77 6.87
CA THR A 84 6.42 -0.18 7.27
C THR A 84 6.65 1.21 7.89
N PRO A 85 5.64 2.08 7.96
CA PRO A 85 4.30 1.91 7.42
C PRO A 85 4.16 2.57 6.02
N THR A 86 2.97 2.82 5.61
CA THR A 86 2.41 3.47 4.44
C THR A 86 3.41 4.07 3.42
N ILE A 87 4.15 5.13 3.77
CA ILE A 87 5.11 5.80 2.86
C ILE A 87 6.37 4.96 2.63
N CYS A 88 6.86 4.28 3.67
CA CYS A 88 8.03 3.40 3.57
C CYS A 88 7.73 2.24 2.60
N ALA A 89 6.60 1.56 2.77
CA ALA A 89 6.18 0.46 1.90
C ALA A 89 5.95 0.94 0.45
N ARG A 90 5.27 2.09 0.26
CA ARG A 90 5.02 2.63 -1.08
C ARG A 90 6.30 3.07 -1.78
N ARG A 91 7.27 3.61 -1.06
CA ARG A 91 8.59 3.90 -1.62
C ARG A 91 9.21 2.63 -2.21
N ALA A 92 9.19 1.52 -1.45
CA ALA A 92 9.68 0.24 -1.93
C ALA A 92 8.90 -0.29 -3.15
N ILE A 93 7.57 -0.16 -3.17
CA ILE A 93 6.70 -0.56 -4.30
C ILE A 93 7.07 0.23 -5.56
N HIS A 94 7.14 1.56 -5.45
CA HIS A 94 7.36 2.43 -6.61
C HIS A 94 8.80 2.43 -7.13
N THR A 95 9.78 2.08 -6.29
CA THR A 95 11.20 2.14 -6.69
C THR A 95 11.83 0.75 -6.86
N GLY A 96 11.18 -0.32 -6.41
CA GLY A 96 11.79 -1.67 -6.40
C GLY A 96 13.05 -1.76 -5.52
N THR A 97 13.28 -0.76 -4.68
CA THR A 97 14.51 -0.63 -3.90
C THR A 97 14.22 -0.89 -2.42
N ARG A 98 15.10 -1.64 -1.78
CA ARG A 98 15.05 -1.83 -0.34
C ARG A 98 15.34 -0.51 0.39
N THR A 99 14.42 -0.08 1.26
CA THR A 99 14.52 1.19 2.00
C THR A 99 15.08 0.99 3.40
N TRP A 100 14.72 -0.12 4.06
CA TRP A 100 15.32 -0.51 5.34
C TRP A 100 16.80 -0.91 5.14
N PRO A 101 17.71 -0.49 6.02
CA PRO A 101 17.56 0.03 7.38
C PRO A 101 17.50 1.57 7.49
N PHE A 102 16.94 2.27 6.52
CA PHE A 102 16.68 3.72 6.53
C PHE A 102 17.93 4.60 6.67
N ARG A 103 19.08 4.18 6.12
CA ARG A 103 20.36 4.91 6.22
C ARG A 103 20.33 6.30 5.59
N ASP A 104 19.41 6.52 4.69
CA ASP A 104 19.16 7.78 3.99
C ASP A 104 18.00 8.58 4.59
N TRP A 105 17.56 8.22 5.82
CA TRP A 105 16.45 8.91 6.44
C TRP A 105 16.76 10.37 6.72
N ASP A 106 16.00 11.24 6.09
CA ASP A 106 16.06 12.69 6.22
C ASP A 106 14.62 13.24 6.29
N PRO A 107 14.05 13.38 7.50
CA PRO A 107 12.67 13.77 7.68
C PRO A 107 12.44 15.20 7.16
N PRO A 108 11.34 15.41 6.38
CA PRO A 108 10.99 16.76 5.92
C PRO A 108 10.75 17.70 7.09
N GLU A 109 11.28 18.91 7.01
CA GLU A 109 11.07 19.95 8.01
C GLU A 109 9.57 20.30 8.12
N GLY A 110 9.04 20.32 9.35
CA GLY A 110 7.63 20.63 9.61
C GLY A 110 6.66 19.46 9.40
N GLU A 111 7.14 18.24 9.12
CA GLU A 111 6.29 17.05 9.10
C GLU A 111 5.94 16.61 10.53
N ASN A 112 4.66 16.22 10.73
CA ASN A 112 4.17 15.78 12.03
C ASN A 112 4.46 14.29 12.33
N ILE A 113 4.82 13.51 11.30
CA ILE A 113 5.13 12.09 11.41
C ILE A 113 6.64 11.91 11.40
N SER A 114 7.21 11.63 12.56
CA SER A 114 8.65 11.38 12.73
C SER A 114 8.90 9.87 12.87
N LEU A 115 8.69 9.13 11.77
CA LEU A 115 8.99 7.71 11.67
C LEU A 115 10.19 7.52 10.73
N ARG A 116 11.15 6.68 11.08
CA ARG A 116 12.32 6.39 10.22
C ARG A 116 11.87 5.82 8.89
N GLY A 117 12.44 6.33 7.80
CA GLY A 117 12.04 6.00 6.43
C GLY A 117 10.80 6.75 5.92
N TRP A 118 10.08 7.48 6.78
CA TRP A 118 8.95 8.31 6.38
C TRP A 118 9.44 9.62 5.78
N GLN A 119 9.72 9.59 4.48
CA GLN A 119 10.28 10.71 3.74
C GLN A 119 9.89 10.65 2.25
N PRO A 120 10.02 11.74 1.51
CA PRO A 120 9.86 11.72 0.05
C PRO A 120 10.79 10.72 -0.63
N ILE A 121 10.38 10.17 -1.79
CA ILE A 121 11.32 9.42 -2.63
C ILE A 121 12.47 10.36 -3.01
N PRO A 122 13.73 10.01 -2.69
CA PRO A 122 14.89 10.82 -3.07
C PRO A 122 14.96 11.08 -4.56
N LEU A 123 15.46 12.25 -4.98
CA LEU A 123 15.48 12.65 -6.39
C LEU A 123 16.43 11.81 -7.25
N ASP A 124 17.41 11.18 -6.65
CA ASP A 124 18.37 10.27 -7.29
C ASP A 124 17.86 8.82 -7.38
N GLN A 125 16.74 8.53 -6.74
CA GLN A 125 16.07 7.24 -6.82
C GLN A 125 15.08 7.25 -7.99
N VAL A 126 15.23 6.32 -8.96
CA VAL A 126 14.33 6.18 -10.10
C VAL A 126 13.07 5.42 -9.71
N THR A 127 11.91 5.86 -10.19
CA THR A 127 10.64 5.16 -9.97
C THR A 127 10.29 4.25 -11.14
N LEU A 128 9.47 3.22 -10.89
CA LEU A 128 8.92 2.35 -11.93
C LEU A 128 8.22 3.17 -13.03
N ALA A 129 7.43 4.17 -12.66
CA ALA A 129 6.71 5.01 -13.61
C ALA A 129 7.67 5.83 -14.51
N GLU A 130 8.82 6.28 -13.98
CA GLU A 130 9.84 6.95 -14.81
C GLU A 130 10.45 5.98 -15.83
N VAL A 131 10.80 4.75 -15.42
CA VAL A 131 11.30 3.71 -16.33
C VAL A 131 10.26 3.38 -17.41
N LEU A 132 9.01 3.19 -17.04
CA LEU A 132 7.95 2.88 -17.99
C LEU A 132 7.67 4.03 -18.96
N LYS A 133 7.73 5.28 -18.49
CA LYS A 133 7.61 6.46 -19.34
C LYS A 133 8.69 6.54 -20.40
N GLU A 134 9.95 6.28 -20.03
CA GLU A 134 11.07 6.22 -20.97
C GLU A 134 10.90 5.09 -22.01
N ASN A 135 10.15 4.04 -21.65
CA ASN A 135 9.79 2.94 -22.54
C ASN A 135 8.45 3.15 -23.27
N GLY A 136 7.88 4.36 -23.20
CA GLY A 136 6.72 4.78 -23.97
C GLY A 136 5.37 4.33 -23.43
N TYR A 137 5.29 4.00 -22.17
CA TYR A 137 4.03 3.73 -21.49
C TYR A 137 3.31 5.04 -21.14
N LEU A 138 1.98 5.02 -21.24
CA LEU A 138 1.11 6.04 -20.66
C LEU A 138 0.87 5.70 -19.19
N ASN A 139 1.39 6.52 -18.30
CA ASN A 139 1.35 6.25 -16.87
C ASN A 139 0.23 7.03 -16.17
N LEU A 140 -0.67 6.32 -15.52
CA LEU A 140 -1.87 6.84 -14.88
C LEU A 140 -1.85 6.48 -13.39
N PHE A 141 -2.23 7.41 -12.52
CA PHE A 141 -2.26 7.20 -11.08
C PHE A 141 -3.53 7.80 -10.46
N VAL A 142 -4.24 7.04 -9.65
CA VAL A 142 -5.35 7.53 -8.85
C VAL A 142 -5.22 7.04 -7.42
N SER A 143 -5.43 7.96 -6.46
CA SER A 143 -5.37 7.65 -5.03
C SER A 143 -6.21 8.61 -4.20
N ASP A 144 -6.58 8.19 -3.01
CA ASP A 144 -7.12 9.01 -1.93
C ASP A 144 -6.19 9.07 -0.71
N ASN A 145 -5.00 8.48 -0.81
CA ASN A 145 -4.02 8.47 0.27
C ASN A 145 -3.31 9.82 0.42
N LEU A 146 -3.79 10.63 1.37
CA LEU A 146 -3.23 11.95 1.69
C LEU A 146 -1.71 11.95 1.89
N GLN A 147 -1.16 10.90 2.50
CA GLN A 147 0.23 10.89 2.91
C GLN A 147 1.20 10.98 1.71
N GLN A 148 0.80 10.48 0.55
CA GLN A 148 1.61 10.51 -0.67
C GLN A 148 1.75 11.93 -1.28
N TYR A 149 0.82 12.81 -0.98
CA TYR A 149 0.74 14.16 -1.58
C TYR A 149 1.12 15.28 -0.60
N LYS A 150 1.48 14.97 0.63
CA LYS A 150 2.04 15.92 1.59
C LYS A 150 3.49 16.22 1.27
N PRO A 151 3.91 17.45 1.48
CA PRO A 151 4.35 18.29 0.39
C PRO A 151 5.41 17.57 -0.42
N ALA A 152 5.09 17.24 -1.66
CA ALA A 152 6.04 16.67 -2.63
C ALA A 152 6.73 15.36 -2.17
N TYR A 153 5.97 14.37 -1.71
CA TYR A 153 6.52 13.04 -1.40
C TYR A 153 7.04 12.29 -2.64
N ASN A 154 6.91 12.91 -3.82
CA ASN A 154 7.46 12.46 -5.10
C ASN A 154 6.85 11.16 -5.66
N MET A 155 5.76 10.65 -5.08
CA MET A 155 5.10 9.42 -5.54
C MET A 155 4.48 9.57 -6.94
N HIS A 156 4.18 10.79 -7.38
CA HIS A 156 3.62 11.11 -8.70
C HIS A 156 4.69 11.18 -9.82
N ARG A 157 5.98 11.02 -9.51
CA ARG A 157 7.04 11.09 -10.50
C ARG A 157 6.90 9.99 -11.56
N GLY A 158 7.07 10.38 -12.83
CA GLY A 158 6.91 9.50 -13.97
C GLY A 158 5.49 9.31 -14.47
N PHE A 159 4.46 9.67 -13.70
CA PHE A 159 3.07 9.61 -14.15
C PHE A 159 2.73 10.77 -15.08
N ASP A 160 1.98 10.49 -16.17
CA ASP A 160 1.50 11.48 -17.13
C ASP A 160 0.22 12.13 -16.66
N VAL A 161 -0.62 11.34 -15.99
CA VAL A 161 -1.88 11.79 -15.38
C VAL A 161 -1.97 11.21 -13.99
N TRP A 162 -2.35 12.04 -13.02
CA TRP A 162 -2.63 11.59 -11.68
C TRP A 162 -3.80 12.37 -11.08
N ASP A 163 -4.63 11.68 -10.30
CA ASP A 163 -5.76 12.25 -9.60
C ASP A 163 -5.71 11.87 -8.12
N PHE A 164 -6.03 12.83 -7.26
CA PHE A 164 -6.01 12.66 -5.82
C PHE A 164 -7.33 13.10 -5.20
N PHE A 165 -8.04 12.17 -4.58
CA PHE A 165 -9.27 12.45 -3.87
C PHE A 165 -8.99 12.96 -2.46
N ARG A 166 -9.27 14.25 -2.24
CA ARG A 166 -9.09 14.95 -0.98
C ARG A 166 -10.15 14.54 0.05
N GLY A 167 -9.78 14.54 1.31
CA GLY A 167 -10.69 14.45 2.46
C GLY A 167 -10.49 13.27 3.40
N GLN A 168 -9.57 12.33 3.10
CA GLN A 168 -9.24 11.25 4.03
C GLN A 168 -8.63 11.78 5.32
N THR A 169 -8.94 11.11 6.44
CA THR A 169 -8.37 11.37 7.75
C THR A 169 -8.40 12.85 8.17
N THR A 170 -7.25 13.42 8.48
CA THR A 170 -7.05 14.82 8.89
C THR A 170 -6.71 15.76 7.74
N ASP A 171 -6.97 15.37 6.49
CA ASP A 171 -6.77 16.27 5.36
C ASP A 171 -7.58 17.55 5.56
N ARG A 172 -6.91 18.70 5.55
CA ARG A 172 -7.55 20.02 5.67
C ARG A 172 -8.24 20.41 4.37
N TYR A 173 -9.14 19.52 3.90
CA TYR A 173 -9.88 19.73 2.67
C TYR A 173 -11.03 20.71 2.85
N ARG A 174 -11.79 20.54 3.94
CA ARG A 174 -12.88 21.43 4.31
C ARG A 174 -12.62 22.12 5.64
N PRO A 175 -13.21 23.29 5.88
CA PRO A 175 -13.08 23.95 7.17
C PRO A 175 -13.66 23.07 8.30
N ILE A 176 -12.88 22.80 9.33
CA ILE A 176 -13.26 21.94 10.45
C ILE A 176 -14.56 22.38 11.15
N TRP A 177 -14.85 23.69 11.15
CA TRP A 177 -16.09 24.23 11.74
C TRP A 177 -17.36 23.93 10.92
N THR A 178 -17.23 23.26 9.77
CA THR A 178 -18.36 22.74 9.00
C THR A 178 -18.74 21.31 9.39
N CYS A 179 -18.06 20.72 10.38
CA CYS A 179 -18.43 19.42 10.93
C CYS A 179 -19.86 19.44 11.48
N PRO A 180 -20.74 18.56 11.03
CA PRO A 180 -22.09 18.45 11.60
C PRO A 180 -21.99 17.97 13.05
N PRO A 181 -22.60 18.68 14.04
CA PRO A 181 -22.52 18.29 15.46
C PRO A 181 -22.96 16.85 15.71
N GLU A 182 -24.03 16.40 15.05
CA GLU A 182 -24.57 15.05 15.15
C GLU A 182 -23.59 13.98 14.64
N SER A 183 -22.70 14.31 13.70
CA SER A 183 -21.68 13.39 13.21
C SER A 183 -20.60 13.17 14.27
N LEU A 184 -20.20 14.22 14.97
CA LEU A 184 -19.18 14.12 16.03
C LEU A 184 -19.73 13.33 17.24
N GLU A 185 -21.02 13.48 17.55
CA GLU A 185 -21.69 12.70 18.63
C GLU A 185 -21.71 11.20 18.36
N ARG A 186 -21.59 10.78 17.08
CA ARG A 186 -21.49 9.38 16.69
C ARG A 186 -20.13 8.76 16.99
N ALA A 187 -19.08 9.55 17.11
CA ALA A 187 -17.73 9.04 17.28
C ALA A 187 -17.39 8.76 18.75
N PHE A 188 -16.80 7.59 19.00
CA PHE A 188 -16.14 7.34 20.26
C PHE A 188 -14.80 8.09 20.29
N VAL A 189 -14.77 9.16 21.09
CA VAL A 189 -13.56 9.97 21.27
C VAL A 189 -12.78 9.43 22.47
N ALA A 190 -11.65 8.78 22.22
CA ALA A 190 -10.75 8.38 23.27
C ALA A 190 -10.10 9.62 23.93
N ASN A 191 -10.03 9.65 25.25
CA ASN A 191 -9.38 10.72 26.02
C ASN A 191 -7.86 10.64 25.91
N ALA A 192 -7.34 10.73 24.68
CA ALA A 192 -5.91 10.68 24.41
C ALA A 192 -5.46 11.92 23.66
N ALA A 193 -4.32 12.46 24.03
CA ALA A 193 -3.60 13.47 23.28
C ALA A 193 -2.95 12.88 22.00
N SER A 194 -3.65 11.92 21.35
CA SER A 194 -3.16 11.21 20.19
C SER A 194 -3.61 11.89 18.90
N ALA A 195 -2.79 11.79 17.87
CA ALA A 195 -3.10 12.29 16.52
C ALA A 195 -4.29 11.55 15.85
N THR A 196 -4.64 10.35 16.34
CA THR A 196 -5.77 9.56 15.89
C THR A 196 -6.79 9.38 17.02
N GLY A 197 -8.08 9.27 16.68
CA GLY A 197 -9.15 9.01 17.66
C GLY A 197 -9.53 10.18 18.57
N GLY A 198 -8.94 11.36 18.42
CA GLY A 198 -9.29 12.58 19.16
C GLY A 198 -10.43 13.38 18.52
N GLU A 199 -11.00 14.33 19.27
CA GLU A 199 -12.12 15.16 18.80
C GLU A 199 -11.78 15.94 17.52
N GLU A 200 -10.61 16.58 17.45
CA GLU A 200 -10.17 17.32 16.27
C GLU A 200 -10.01 16.43 15.05
N TYR A 201 -9.52 15.20 15.23
CA TYR A 201 -9.40 14.19 14.18
C TYR A 201 -10.76 13.88 13.55
N PHE A 202 -11.75 13.54 14.36
CA PHE A 202 -13.09 13.23 13.87
C PHE A 202 -13.82 14.46 13.34
N ALA A 203 -13.67 15.63 13.98
CA ALA A 203 -14.27 16.86 13.49
C ALA A 203 -13.76 17.22 12.10
N GLN A 204 -12.46 17.07 11.84
CA GLN A 204 -11.91 17.32 10.51
C GLN A 204 -12.40 16.29 9.49
N TYR A 205 -12.40 15.00 9.84
CA TYR A 205 -12.89 13.96 8.95
C TYR A 205 -14.36 14.13 8.60
N PHE A 206 -15.24 14.32 9.58
CA PHE A 206 -16.68 14.50 9.32
C PHE A 206 -17.00 15.81 8.58
N ALA A 207 -16.21 16.87 8.76
CA ALA A 207 -16.31 18.06 7.93
C ALA A 207 -16.01 17.72 6.45
N ASN A 208 -15.00 16.89 6.22
CA ASN A 208 -14.58 16.50 4.87
C ASN A 208 -15.63 15.67 4.12
N VAL A 209 -16.41 14.85 4.84
CA VAL A 209 -17.35 13.88 4.26
C VAL A 209 -18.81 14.27 4.43
N ALA A 210 -19.11 15.47 4.93
CA ALA A 210 -20.45 15.94 5.27
C ALA A 210 -21.44 15.99 4.08
N ASP A 211 -20.98 15.95 2.85
CA ASP A 211 -21.80 16.01 1.64
C ASP A 211 -22.01 14.66 0.95
N ARG A 212 -21.54 13.55 1.54
CA ARG A 212 -21.86 12.21 1.04
C ARG A 212 -23.37 11.99 0.97
N ARG A 213 -23.86 11.43 -0.14
CA ARG A 213 -25.29 11.18 -0.41
C ARG A 213 -25.55 9.77 -0.87
N GLY A 214 -24.79 9.29 -1.84
CA GLY A 214 -24.83 7.93 -2.35
C GLY A 214 -23.54 7.17 -2.03
N GLU A 215 -23.58 5.86 -2.19
CA GLU A 215 -22.42 4.98 -1.93
C GLU A 215 -21.20 5.36 -2.77
N GLU A 216 -21.43 5.89 -3.97
CA GLU A 216 -20.43 6.41 -4.90
C GLU A 216 -19.61 7.59 -4.36
N ASP A 217 -20.09 8.25 -3.29
CA ASP A 217 -19.40 9.38 -2.67
C ASP A 217 -18.33 8.95 -1.64
N TRP A 218 -18.26 7.65 -1.28
CA TRP A 218 -17.19 7.11 -0.44
C TRP A 218 -15.86 7.06 -1.21
N PHE A 219 -14.76 6.96 -0.51
CA PHE A 219 -13.44 7.14 -1.12
C PHE A 219 -13.05 5.98 -2.05
N ALA A 220 -13.13 4.72 -1.60
CA ALA A 220 -12.85 3.58 -2.47
C ALA A 220 -13.74 3.58 -3.73
N PRO A 221 -15.07 3.78 -3.65
CA PRO A 221 -15.94 4.00 -4.82
C PRO A 221 -15.42 5.07 -5.78
N ARG A 222 -14.99 6.22 -5.28
CA ARG A 222 -14.49 7.33 -6.11
C ARG A 222 -13.18 6.98 -6.81
N VAL A 223 -12.27 6.30 -6.10
CA VAL A 223 -10.99 5.85 -6.66
C VAL A 223 -11.22 4.85 -7.78
N PHE A 224 -12.05 3.82 -7.57
CA PHE A 224 -12.32 2.80 -8.59
C PHE A 224 -13.11 3.36 -9.78
N ASN A 225 -14.05 4.28 -9.56
CA ASN A 225 -14.74 4.97 -10.67
C ASN A 225 -13.73 5.78 -11.52
N ARG A 226 -12.82 6.52 -10.89
CA ARG A 226 -11.80 7.28 -11.63
C ARG A 226 -10.83 6.35 -12.36
N ALA A 227 -10.44 5.24 -11.74
CA ALA A 227 -9.63 4.21 -12.39
C ALA A 227 -10.33 3.67 -13.65
N SER A 228 -11.64 3.41 -13.57
CA SER A 228 -12.45 2.95 -14.71
C SER A 228 -12.50 3.99 -15.84
N GLU A 229 -12.66 5.28 -15.51
CA GLU A 229 -12.58 6.39 -16.49
C GLU A 229 -11.21 6.47 -17.16
N PHE A 230 -10.14 6.22 -16.40
CA PHE A 230 -8.79 6.19 -16.96
C PHE A 230 -8.63 5.01 -17.94
N LEU A 231 -9.13 3.81 -17.63
CA LEU A 231 -9.12 2.68 -18.55
C LEU A 231 -9.85 3.01 -19.87
N GLU A 232 -11.06 3.58 -19.77
CA GLU A 232 -11.83 3.98 -20.95
C GLU A 232 -11.07 4.95 -21.85
N SER A 233 -10.34 5.90 -21.25
CA SER A 233 -9.58 6.91 -21.99
C SER A 233 -8.28 6.37 -22.58
N ALA A 234 -7.65 5.41 -21.91
CA ALA A 234 -6.30 4.92 -22.22
C ALA A 234 -6.28 3.71 -23.15
N LYS A 235 -7.34 2.87 -23.17
CA LYS A 235 -7.37 1.55 -23.85
C LYS A 235 -6.90 1.55 -25.30
N ASP A 236 -7.11 2.64 -26.03
CA ASP A 236 -6.73 2.76 -27.44
C ASP A 236 -5.50 3.67 -27.68
N MET A 237 -4.87 4.18 -26.60
CA MET A 237 -3.78 5.16 -26.72
C MET A 237 -2.39 4.52 -26.87
N GLY A 238 -2.23 3.27 -26.48
CA GLY A 238 -0.97 2.52 -26.46
C GLY A 238 -0.87 1.75 -25.14
N PRO A 239 0.28 1.12 -24.86
CA PRO A 239 0.44 0.41 -23.61
C PRO A 239 0.38 1.40 -22.45
N PHE A 240 -0.35 1.03 -21.40
CA PHE A 240 -0.49 1.86 -20.20
C PHE A 240 -0.05 1.13 -18.93
N PHE A 241 0.35 1.93 -17.96
CA PHE A 241 0.53 1.52 -16.57
C PHE A 241 -0.42 2.33 -15.70
N LEU A 242 -1.38 1.65 -15.05
CA LEU A 242 -2.32 2.27 -14.14
C LEU A 242 -2.03 1.81 -12.71
N THR A 243 -1.75 2.76 -11.82
CA THR A 243 -1.73 2.53 -10.37
C THR A 243 -3.04 3.00 -9.75
N VAL A 244 -3.72 2.09 -9.06
CA VAL A 244 -4.93 2.34 -8.26
C VAL A 244 -4.54 2.14 -6.80
N ASP A 245 -4.44 3.21 -6.03
CA ASP A 245 -4.03 3.17 -4.63
C ASP A 245 -5.18 3.63 -3.74
N VAL A 246 -5.79 2.67 -3.04
CA VAL A 246 -6.99 2.85 -2.22
C VAL A 246 -6.60 2.91 -0.75
N TYR A 247 -7.01 3.96 -0.05
CA TYR A 247 -6.73 4.11 1.38
C TYR A 247 -7.62 3.21 2.25
N ASP A 248 -8.87 3.00 1.85
CA ASP A 248 -9.75 2.06 2.56
C ASP A 248 -9.20 0.61 2.41
N PRO A 249 -9.22 -0.22 3.49
CA PRO A 249 -9.89 -0.04 4.78
C PRO A 249 -9.03 0.59 5.90
N HIS A 250 -8.18 1.57 5.63
CA HIS A 250 -7.52 2.33 6.71
C HIS A 250 -8.52 3.21 7.47
N ALA A 251 -8.37 3.32 8.79
CA ALA A 251 -9.21 4.21 9.61
C ALA A 251 -9.15 5.69 9.15
N PRO A 252 -10.24 6.46 9.27
CA PRO A 252 -11.48 6.20 10.03
C PRO A 252 -12.44 5.29 9.27
N TRP A 253 -12.97 4.30 9.95
CA TRP A 253 -13.93 3.34 9.39
C TRP A 253 -15.35 3.88 9.48
N ASP A 254 -15.87 4.44 8.41
CA ASP A 254 -17.23 5.00 8.34
C ASP A 254 -17.98 4.49 7.09
N PRO A 255 -18.04 3.13 6.90
CA PRO A 255 -18.77 2.58 5.76
C PRO A 255 -20.26 2.82 5.90
N PRO A 256 -21.04 2.75 4.79
CA PRO A 256 -22.49 2.72 4.90
C PRO A 256 -22.94 1.63 5.88
N GLU A 257 -23.87 1.95 6.78
CA GLU A 257 -24.32 1.10 7.88
C GLU A 257 -24.71 -0.33 7.46
N LYS A 258 -25.24 -0.48 6.24
CA LYS A 258 -25.62 -1.80 5.70
C LYS A 258 -24.43 -2.77 5.64
N TYR A 259 -23.20 -2.28 5.44
CA TYR A 259 -22.00 -3.12 5.40
C TYR A 259 -21.54 -3.49 6.81
N THR A 260 -21.52 -2.53 7.74
CA THR A 260 -21.16 -2.81 9.12
C THR A 260 -22.14 -3.82 9.77
N ASN A 261 -23.43 -3.66 9.47
CA ASN A 261 -24.48 -4.54 10.02
C ASN A 261 -24.44 -5.98 9.47
N MET A 262 -23.62 -6.26 8.44
CA MET A 262 -23.33 -7.65 8.04
C MET A 262 -22.51 -8.42 9.09
N TYR A 263 -21.76 -7.70 9.94
CA TYR A 263 -20.80 -8.28 10.88
C TYR A 263 -21.17 -8.07 12.35
N SER A 264 -21.86 -6.99 12.67
CA SER A 264 -22.33 -6.70 14.03
C SER A 264 -23.58 -5.80 13.97
N GLU A 265 -24.62 -6.16 14.70
CA GLU A 265 -25.78 -5.29 14.85
C GLU A 265 -25.40 -4.00 15.60
N GLY A 266 -26.07 -2.90 15.27
CA GLY A 266 -25.74 -1.52 15.64
C GLY A 266 -25.32 -1.31 17.10
N ALA A 267 -24.44 -0.33 17.30
CA ALA A 267 -23.96 0.02 18.64
C ALA A 267 -25.01 0.79 19.44
N ASP A 268 -25.11 0.48 20.75
CA ASP A 268 -25.77 1.38 21.71
C ASP A 268 -24.72 2.42 22.15
N GLY A 269 -24.47 3.44 21.34
CA GLY A 269 -23.54 4.52 21.70
C GLY A 269 -22.58 4.92 20.57
N PRO A 270 -21.59 5.76 20.89
CA PRO A 270 -20.60 6.21 19.91
C PRO A 270 -19.74 5.08 19.33
N GLU A 271 -19.45 5.18 18.04
CA GLU A 271 -18.72 4.20 17.25
C GLU A 271 -17.20 4.40 17.31
N PRO A 272 -16.40 3.32 17.43
CA PRO A 272 -14.93 3.40 17.41
C PRO A 272 -14.41 3.48 15.98
N PHE A 273 -14.67 4.57 15.26
CA PHE A 273 -14.28 4.75 13.85
C PHE A 273 -12.76 4.76 13.61
N ALA A 274 -11.96 5.00 14.64
CA ALA A 274 -10.50 4.93 14.55
C ALA A 274 -9.89 4.60 15.92
N PRO A 275 -8.85 3.74 15.97
CA PRO A 275 -8.17 3.41 17.22
C PRO A 275 -7.15 4.47 17.60
N VAL A 276 -6.85 4.57 18.90
CA VAL A 276 -5.61 5.16 19.41
C VAL A 276 -4.58 4.04 19.46
N TYR A 277 -3.51 4.13 18.67
CA TYR A 277 -2.55 3.06 18.49
C TYR A 277 -1.82 2.69 19.79
N GLY A 278 -1.86 1.42 20.16
CA GLY A 278 -1.22 0.88 21.34
C GLY A 278 -2.13 -0.10 22.10
N PRO A 279 -2.02 -0.16 23.46
CA PRO A 279 -2.86 -1.04 24.26
C PRO A 279 -4.35 -0.78 24.06
N SER A 280 -5.14 -1.86 23.98
CA SER A 280 -6.59 -1.80 23.75
C SER A 280 -7.42 -1.62 25.01
N ASP A 281 -6.81 -1.47 26.20
CA ASP A 281 -7.45 -1.45 27.52
C ASP A 281 -8.42 -0.26 27.75
N TYR A 282 -8.39 0.74 26.87
CA TYR A 282 -9.36 1.84 26.85
C TYR A 282 -10.67 1.49 26.14
N LEU A 283 -10.73 0.35 25.45
CA LEU A 283 -11.91 -0.17 24.76
C LEU A 283 -12.54 -1.32 25.54
N THR A 284 -13.85 -1.40 25.54
CA THR A 284 -14.58 -2.59 25.97
C THR A 284 -14.55 -3.67 24.90
N GLU A 285 -14.75 -4.94 25.24
CA GLU A 285 -14.87 -6.06 24.28
C GLU A 285 -15.89 -5.72 23.18
N ARG A 286 -17.04 -5.18 23.55
CA ARG A 286 -18.08 -4.77 22.59
C ARG A 286 -17.59 -3.68 21.62
N GLN A 287 -16.77 -2.74 22.08
CA GLN A 287 -16.19 -1.71 21.20
C GLN A 287 -15.14 -2.31 20.28
N ILE A 288 -14.38 -3.31 20.73
CA ILE A 288 -13.45 -4.06 19.89
C ILE A 288 -14.21 -4.82 18.79
N ASP A 289 -15.29 -5.55 19.17
CA ASP A 289 -16.14 -6.26 18.19
C ASP A 289 -16.74 -5.29 17.17
N ARG A 290 -17.20 -4.12 17.66
CA ARG A 290 -17.78 -3.12 16.76
C ARG A 290 -16.73 -2.48 15.84
N MET A 291 -15.52 -2.24 16.33
CA MET A 291 -14.37 -1.76 15.53
C MET A 291 -14.04 -2.76 14.41
N ASN A 292 -13.99 -4.05 14.72
CA ASN A 292 -13.81 -5.12 13.73
C ASN A 292 -14.92 -5.12 12.68
N ALA A 293 -16.17 -4.91 13.09
CA ALA A 293 -17.30 -4.84 12.16
C ALA A 293 -17.22 -3.61 11.25
N LEU A 294 -16.75 -2.47 11.74
CA LEU A 294 -16.55 -1.26 10.94
C LEU A 294 -15.43 -1.48 9.90
N TYR A 295 -14.29 -2.03 10.32
CA TYR A 295 -13.19 -2.39 9.41
C TYR A 295 -13.68 -3.37 8.33
N SER A 296 -14.39 -4.44 8.74
CA SER A 296 -14.91 -5.46 7.82
C SER A 296 -15.95 -4.89 6.85
N GLY A 297 -16.78 -3.96 7.32
CA GLY A 297 -17.74 -3.24 6.48
C GLY A 297 -17.06 -2.36 5.43
N GLU A 298 -16.01 -1.63 5.82
CA GLU A 298 -15.18 -0.84 4.89
C GLU A 298 -14.51 -1.72 3.85
N LEU A 299 -13.94 -2.85 4.29
CA LEU A 299 -13.34 -3.83 3.38
C LEU A 299 -14.36 -4.41 2.38
N THR A 300 -15.56 -4.73 2.84
CA THR A 300 -16.63 -5.25 1.95
C THR A 300 -17.12 -4.19 0.94
N LEU A 301 -17.17 -2.91 1.36
CA LEU A 301 -17.44 -1.81 0.44
C LEU A 301 -16.32 -1.69 -0.62
N MET A 302 -15.08 -1.71 -0.20
CA MET A 302 -13.92 -1.66 -1.09
C MET A 302 -13.93 -2.84 -2.07
N ASP A 303 -14.15 -4.07 -1.59
CA ASP A 303 -14.25 -5.27 -2.42
C ASP A 303 -15.36 -5.15 -3.48
N ARG A 304 -16.53 -4.66 -3.10
CA ARG A 304 -17.62 -4.42 -4.06
C ARG A 304 -17.19 -3.50 -5.21
N TRP A 305 -16.50 -2.40 -4.90
CA TRP A 305 -16.09 -1.44 -5.92
C TRP A 305 -14.85 -1.90 -6.71
N LEU A 306 -14.01 -2.74 -6.12
CA LEU A 306 -13.04 -3.52 -6.87
C LEU A 306 -13.74 -4.38 -7.93
N GLY A 307 -14.86 -5.04 -7.58
CA GLY A 307 -15.67 -5.79 -8.53
C GLY A 307 -16.15 -4.93 -9.71
N HIS A 308 -16.68 -3.73 -9.46
CA HIS A 308 -17.08 -2.80 -10.52
C HIS A 308 -15.91 -2.39 -11.44
N PHE A 309 -14.72 -2.23 -10.88
CA PHE A 309 -13.52 -1.94 -11.66
C PHE A 309 -13.09 -3.15 -12.51
N MET A 310 -13.14 -4.36 -11.96
CA MET A 310 -12.83 -5.59 -12.68
C MET A 310 -13.85 -5.84 -13.80
N ASP A 311 -15.16 -5.61 -13.55
CA ASP A 311 -16.21 -5.69 -14.57
C ASP A 311 -15.94 -4.71 -15.73
N LYS A 312 -15.42 -3.50 -15.41
CA LYS A 312 -15.03 -2.52 -16.44
C LYS A 312 -13.83 -3.01 -17.26
N MET A 313 -12.85 -3.63 -16.65
CA MET A 313 -11.73 -4.25 -17.38
C MET A 313 -12.21 -5.35 -18.33
N GLU A 314 -13.18 -6.17 -17.90
CA GLU A 314 -13.80 -7.21 -18.74
C GLU A 314 -14.60 -6.60 -19.90
N GLU A 315 -15.46 -5.59 -19.62
CA GLU A 315 -16.21 -4.85 -20.65
C GLU A 315 -15.29 -4.29 -21.76
N LEU A 316 -14.13 -3.80 -21.37
CA LEU A 316 -13.13 -3.23 -22.29
C LEU A 316 -12.21 -4.29 -22.92
N ASN A 317 -12.38 -5.58 -22.60
CA ASN A 317 -11.54 -6.72 -23.04
C ASN A 317 -10.05 -6.52 -22.71
N LEU A 318 -9.72 -5.98 -21.53
CA LEU A 318 -8.34 -5.66 -21.14
C LEU A 318 -7.60 -6.83 -20.49
N PHE A 319 -8.29 -7.86 -19.99
CA PHE A 319 -7.66 -8.96 -19.27
C PHE A 319 -6.72 -9.84 -20.10
N GLU A 320 -6.91 -9.87 -21.42
CA GLU A 320 -6.11 -10.69 -22.34
C GLU A 320 -4.67 -10.19 -22.51
N ASP A 321 -4.46 -8.88 -22.30
CA ASP A 321 -3.15 -8.21 -22.49
C ASP A 321 -2.71 -7.34 -21.31
N THR A 322 -3.33 -7.52 -20.13
CA THR A 322 -3.03 -6.74 -18.94
C THR A 322 -2.57 -7.64 -17.80
N LEU A 323 -1.35 -7.36 -17.31
CA LEU A 323 -0.87 -7.89 -16.03
C LEU A 323 -1.53 -7.13 -14.89
N VAL A 324 -2.17 -7.85 -13.94
CA VAL A 324 -2.78 -7.23 -12.76
C VAL A 324 -2.05 -7.72 -11.50
N LEU A 325 -1.58 -6.77 -10.69
CA LEU A 325 -1.04 -7.02 -9.36
C LEU A 325 -1.95 -6.40 -8.32
N LEU A 326 -2.26 -7.13 -7.25
CA LEU A 326 -2.93 -6.60 -6.07
C LEU A 326 -2.14 -6.96 -4.83
N LEU A 327 -1.87 -5.98 -3.99
CA LEU A 327 -1.19 -6.17 -2.70
C LEU A 327 -1.63 -5.12 -1.69
N SER A 328 -1.30 -5.39 -0.41
CA SER A 328 -1.36 -4.38 0.65
C SER A 328 0.04 -3.86 0.98
N ASP A 329 0.10 -2.67 1.55
CA ASP A 329 1.33 -2.06 2.07
C ASP A 329 1.69 -2.55 3.49
N HIS A 330 0.71 -2.87 4.32
CA HIS A 330 0.76 -3.49 5.65
C HIS A 330 -0.66 -3.79 6.13
N GLY A 331 -0.78 -4.46 7.27
CA GLY A 331 -2.07 -4.65 7.95
C GLY A 331 -2.23 -3.78 9.20
N MET A 332 -3.11 -4.22 10.12
CA MET A 332 -3.46 -3.51 11.35
C MET A 332 -4.00 -4.49 12.40
N ILE A 333 -3.63 -4.29 13.67
CA ILE A 333 -4.15 -5.04 14.82
C ILE A 333 -5.50 -4.45 15.22
N LEU A 334 -6.49 -5.30 15.43
CA LEU A 334 -7.87 -4.92 15.72
C LEU A 334 -8.38 -5.46 17.09
N GLY A 335 -7.48 -5.62 18.07
CA GLY A 335 -7.75 -6.12 19.43
C GLY A 335 -6.89 -7.32 19.80
N GLU A 336 -6.28 -7.99 18.83
CA GLU A 336 -5.39 -9.12 19.07
C GLU A 336 -4.18 -8.68 19.92
N HIS A 337 -3.61 -9.59 20.70
CA HIS A 337 -2.46 -9.33 21.58
C HIS A 337 -2.70 -8.21 22.61
N GLY A 338 -3.97 -7.81 22.85
CA GLY A 338 -4.31 -6.67 23.71
C GLY A 338 -3.92 -5.31 23.14
N LEU A 339 -3.81 -5.20 21.81
CA LEU A 339 -3.37 -4.02 21.07
C LEU A 339 -4.40 -3.61 20.03
N VAL A 340 -4.29 -2.36 19.57
CA VAL A 340 -5.02 -1.84 18.40
C VAL A 340 -4.13 -0.93 17.56
N GLY A 341 -4.43 -0.87 16.27
CA GLY A 341 -3.67 -0.06 15.32
C GLY A 341 -2.39 -0.75 14.84
N LYS A 342 -1.37 0.04 14.57
CA LYS A 342 -0.06 -0.44 14.09
C LYS A 342 1.08 0.19 14.88
N PRO A 343 1.20 -0.10 16.18
CA PRO A 343 2.32 0.40 16.97
C PRO A 343 3.63 -0.24 16.48
N HIS A 344 4.70 0.56 16.31
CA HIS A 344 5.96 0.13 15.70
C HIS A 344 6.67 -1.03 16.44
N TYR A 345 6.34 -1.22 17.72
CA TYR A 345 6.88 -2.29 18.56
C TYR A 345 6.08 -3.61 18.52
N ALA A 346 5.08 -3.71 17.62
CA ALA A 346 4.15 -4.84 17.55
C ALA A 346 4.07 -5.37 16.10
N LEU A 347 5.10 -6.10 15.69
CA LEU A 347 5.23 -6.65 14.35
C LEU A 347 4.67 -8.08 14.28
N TYR A 348 3.37 -8.21 14.60
CA TYR A 348 2.60 -9.43 14.53
C TYR A 348 2.06 -9.70 13.12
N PRO A 349 1.59 -10.94 12.82
CA PRO A 349 1.05 -11.28 11.49
C PRO A 349 0.00 -10.29 10.99
N GLU A 350 -0.87 -9.78 11.86
CA GLU A 350 -1.92 -8.81 11.54
C GLU A 350 -1.37 -7.50 10.97
N THR A 351 -0.10 -7.19 11.24
CA THR A 351 0.57 -5.99 10.73
C THR A 351 1.45 -6.27 9.52
N VAL A 352 2.15 -7.42 9.50
CA VAL A 352 3.22 -7.66 8.52
C VAL A 352 2.88 -8.71 7.44
N ASP A 353 1.92 -9.62 7.67
CA ASP A 353 1.49 -10.56 6.65
C ASP A 353 0.51 -9.87 5.70
N VAL A 354 0.93 -9.64 4.45
CA VAL A 354 0.11 -8.93 3.47
C VAL A 354 -0.38 -9.86 2.36
N PRO A 355 -1.57 -9.65 1.79
CA PRO A 355 -1.95 -10.30 0.56
C PRO A 355 -1.07 -9.80 -0.59
N PHE A 356 -0.67 -10.70 -1.47
CA PHE A 356 -0.02 -10.38 -2.73
C PHE A 356 -0.46 -11.38 -3.80
N MET A 357 -1.04 -10.87 -4.87
CA MET A 357 -1.63 -11.63 -5.97
C MET A 357 -1.13 -11.10 -7.30
N ILE A 358 -0.82 -11.99 -8.24
CA ILE A 358 -0.42 -11.63 -9.61
C ILE A 358 -1.29 -12.42 -10.58
N ARG A 359 -2.14 -11.71 -11.33
CA ARG A 359 -2.92 -12.24 -12.45
C ARG A 359 -2.17 -12.02 -13.75
N HIS A 360 -1.71 -13.11 -14.35
CA HIS A 360 -1.03 -13.09 -15.64
C HIS A 360 -2.03 -13.06 -16.81
N PRO A 361 -1.88 -12.19 -17.82
CA PRO A 361 -2.82 -12.10 -18.95
C PRO A 361 -3.05 -13.42 -19.68
N GLY A 362 -2.03 -14.27 -19.78
CA GLY A 362 -2.16 -15.60 -20.38
C GLY A 362 -2.74 -16.67 -19.44
N GLY A 363 -3.28 -16.32 -18.26
CA GLY A 363 -3.86 -17.26 -17.29
C GLY A 363 -2.86 -18.25 -16.68
N LYS A 364 -1.55 -17.99 -16.77
CA LYS A 364 -0.53 -18.85 -16.16
C LYS A 364 -0.65 -18.80 -14.64
N LEU A 365 -0.53 -19.95 -13.99
CA LEU A 365 -0.60 -20.16 -12.55
C LEU A 365 -1.91 -19.66 -11.89
N SER A 366 -3.00 -19.50 -12.67
CA SER A 366 -4.31 -19.11 -12.14
C SER A 366 -4.78 -20.06 -11.03
N GLY A 367 -5.24 -19.47 -9.91
CA GLY A 367 -5.69 -20.20 -8.73
C GLY A 367 -4.57 -20.89 -7.93
N GLY A 368 -3.30 -20.75 -8.38
CA GLY A 368 -2.14 -21.32 -7.72
C GLY A 368 -1.74 -20.56 -6.45
N THR A 369 -0.88 -21.19 -5.65
CA THR A 369 -0.23 -20.58 -4.52
C THR A 369 1.26 -20.84 -4.57
N ASP A 370 2.05 -19.88 -4.08
CA ASP A 370 3.49 -20.02 -3.91
C ASP A 370 3.91 -19.60 -2.51
N ASP A 371 4.90 -20.27 -1.93
CA ASP A 371 5.39 -20.01 -0.59
C ASP A 371 6.74 -19.27 -0.55
N TYR A 372 7.17 -18.73 -1.70
CA TYR A 372 8.31 -17.83 -1.76
C TYR A 372 8.09 -16.61 -0.85
N PHE A 373 9.14 -16.15 -0.20
CA PHE A 373 9.10 -14.91 0.58
C PHE A 373 9.01 -13.69 -0.34
N ALA A 374 7.81 -13.40 -0.82
CA ALA A 374 7.55 -12.24 -1.66
C ALA A 374 7.56 -10.93 -0.86
N SER A 375 7.85 -9.83 -1.52
CA SER A 375 7.96 -8.54 -0.86
C SER A 375 7.44 -7.40 -1.71
N THR A 376 7.04 -6.31 -1.07
CA THR A 376 6.55 -5.10 -1.75
C THR A 376 7.59 -4.50 -2.72
N HIS A 377 8.92 -4.63 -2.45
CA HIS A 377 9.94 -4.15 -3.39
C HIS A 377 10.17 -5.07 -4.60
N ASP A 378 9.54 -6.26 -4.63
CA ASP A 378 9.56 -7.14 -5.81
C ASP A 378 8.59 -6.68 -6.90
N VAL A 379 7.67 -5.76 -6.60
CA VAL A 379 6.63 -5.29 -7.54
C VAL A 379 7.24 -4.68 -8.80
N ALA A 380 8.12 -3.70 -8.65
CA ALA A 380 8.70 -3.00 -9.79
C ALA A 380 9.54 -3.91 -10.70
N PRO A 381 10.52 -4.71 -10.20
CA PRO A 381 11.27 -5.62 -11.06
C PRO A 381 10.40 -6.73 -11.67
N THR A 382 9.31 -7.15 -11.00
CA THR A 382 8.35 -8.12 -11.56
C THR A 382 7.58 -7.53 -12.75
N ILE A 383 7.09 -6.29 -12.63
CA ILE A 383 6.43 -5.60 -13.74
C ILE A 383 7.39 -5.42 -14.91
N LEU A 384 8.61 -4.91 -14.66
CA LEU A 384 9.60 -4.73 -15.70
C LEU A 384 9.99 -6.05 -16.38
N GLY A 385 10.18 -7.12 -15.60
CA GLY A 385 10.45 -8.45 -16.12
C GLY A 385 9.34 -8.99 -17.01
N HIS A 386 8.06 -8.79 -16.62
CA HIS A 386 6.91 -9.15 -17.46
C HIS A 386 6.94 -8.41 -18.81
N LEU A 387 7.31 -7.15 -18.80
CA LEU A 387 7.33 -6.30 -19.98
C LEU A 387 8.59 -6.50 -20.84
N GLY A 388 9.57 -7.27 -20.38
CA GLY A 388 10.86 -7.47 -21.06
C GLY A 388 11.74 -6.22 -21.02
N ILE A 389 11.61 -5.42 -19.97
CA ILE A 389 12.40 -4.22 -19.72
C ILE A 389 13.40 -4.53 -18.60
N ASP A 390 14.69 -4.25 -18.84
CA ASP A 390 15.72 -4.46 -17.84
C ASP A 390 15.55 -3.48 -16.66
N PRO A 391 15.51 -3.97 -15.41
CA PRO A 391 15.39 -3.10 -14.26
C PRO A 391 16.69 -2.29 -14.06
N PRO A 392 16.61 -1.03 -13.58
CA PRO A 392 17.78 -0.27 -13.15
C PRO A 392 18.56 -0.98 -12.03
N ASP A 393 19.89 -0.83 -12.00
CA ASP A 393 20.79 -1.47 -11.02
C ASP A 393 20.44 -1.16 -9.56
N GLN A 394 19.75 -0.05 -9.29
CA GLN A 394 19.31 0.32 -7.94
C GLN A 394 18.10 -0.48 -7.43
N MET A 395 17.36 -1.16 -8.31
CA MET A 395 16.25 -2.03 -7.90
C MET A 395 16.81 -3.32 -7.31
N THR A 396 16.45 -3.60 -6.06
CA THR A 396 16.99 -4.74 -5.30
C THR A 396 15.99 -5.88 -5.12
N GLY A 397 14.74 -5.66 -5.56
CA GLY A 397 13.69 -6.67 -5.53
C GLY A 397 13.93 -7.79 -6.54
N GLN A 398 13.21 -8.91 -6.35
CA GLN A 398 13.28 -10.06 -7.25
C GLN A 398 12.22 -9.96 -8.34
N ASN A 399 12.53 -10.47 -9.52
CA ASN A 399 11.56 -10.62 -10.60
C ASN A 399 10.76 -11.92 -10.38
N LEU A 400 9.55 -11.80 -9.86
CA LEU A 400 8.66 -12.94 -9.58
C LEU A 400 8.06 -13.56 -10.86
N MET A 401 8.21 -12.91 -12.04
CA MET A 401 7.79 -13.52 -13.31
C MET A 401 8.57 -14.77 -13.66
N THR A 402 9.75 -14.97 -13.05
CA THR A 402 10.52 -16.20 -13.16
C THR A 402 9.69 -17.45 -12.81
N LEU A 403 8.79 -17.36 -11.82
CA LEU A 403 7.86 -18.44 -11.45
C LEU A 403 6.90 -18.79 -12.60
N PHE A 404 6.40 -17.79 -13.31
CA PHE A 404 5.47 -17.95 -14.45
C PHE A 404 6.14 -18.55 -15.69
N GLU A 405 7.47 -18.53 -15.72
CA GLU A 405 8.30 -19.14 -16.76
C GLU A 405 8.80 -20.55 -16.39
N GLY A 406 8.42 -21.02 -15.19
CA GLY A 406 8.81 -22.34 -14.67
C GLY A 406 10.22 -22.38 -14.07
N GLY A 407 10.81 -21.21 -13.78
CA GLY A 407 12.05 -21.06 -13.02
C GLY A 407 11.77 -20.74 -11.55
N GLU A 408 12.83 -20.42 -10.81
CA GLU A 408 12.78 -20.00 -9.41
C GLU A 408 13.49 -18.65 -9.27
N PRO A 409 12.93 -17.67 -8.53
CA PRO A 409 13.63 -16.46 -8.15
C PRO A 409 14.85 -16.82 -7.26
N GLU A 410 15.75 -15.87 -7.04
CA GLU A 410 16.86 -16.07 -6.11
C GLU A 410 16.33 -16.46 -4.72
N ALA A 411 16.86 -17.53 -4.14
CA ALA A 411 16.38 -18.08 -2.88
C ALA A 411 16.47 -17.07 -1.73
N ARG A 412 15.36 -16.88 -1.04
CA ARG A 412 15.26 -16.10 0.21
C ARG A 412 15.02 -17.05 1.38
N PRO A 413 16.05 -17.53 2.07
CA PRO A 413 15.90 -18.46 3.19
C PRO A 413 15.33 -17.78 4.45
N HIS A 414 15.27 -16.47 4.48
CA HIS A 414 14.66 -15.65 5.52
C HIS A 414 14.23 -14.30 4.92
N PHE A 415 13.42 -13.58 5.67
CA PHE A 415 12.99 -12.23 5.34
C PHE A 415 13.18 -11.30 6.54
N THR A 416 13.52 -10.04 6.29
CA THR A 416 13.68 -9.00 7.31
C THR A 416 13.03 -7.72 6.86
N LEU A 417 12.40 -7.00 7.81
CA LEU A 417 11.83 -5.68 7.59
C LEU A 417 12.09 -4.77 8.80
N GLY A 418 11.89 -3.48 8.61
CA GLY A 418 11.96 -2.50 9.69
C GLY A 418 10.71 -1.65 9.80
N TYR A 419 10.43 -1.24 11.02
CA TYR A 419 9.41 -0.25 11.35
C TYR A 419 9.93 0.70 12.41
N HIS A 420 10.26 1.92 12.02
CA HIS A 420 10.82 2.95 12.89
C HIS A 420 12.09 2.47 13.60
N ASP A 421 12.04 2.21 14.90
CA ASP A 421 13.12 1.73 15.76
C ASP A 421 13.01 0.24 16.13
N HIS A 422 12.22 -0.50 15.37
CA HIS A 422 12.02 -1.95 15.55
C HIS A 422 12.30 -2.71 14.26
N VAL A 423 12.74 -3.94 14.43
CA VAL A 423 13.08 -4.87 13.36
C VAL A 423 12.31 -6.18 13.52
N TRP A 424 12.04 -6.80 12.39
CA TRP A 424 11.40 -8.10 12.32
C TRP A 424 12.21 -9.02 11.40
N ALA A 425 12.28 -10.30 11.75
CA ALA A 425 12.91 -11.33 10.95
C ALA A 425 12.10 -12.63 11.00
N ARG A 426 12.06 -13.38 9.89
CA ARG A 426 11.40 -14.68 9.80
C ARG A 426 12.19 -15.63 8.91
N ASP A 427 12.28 -16.89 9.34
CA ASP A 427 12.63 -18.04 8.51
C ASP A 427 11.44 -19.02 8.41
N ASP A 428 11.65 -20.23 7.92
CA ASP A 428 10.57 -21.22 7.77
C ASP A 428 9.94 -21.63 9.11
N ARG A 429 10.65 -21.49 10.21
CA ARG A 429 10.20 -21.95 11.53
C ARG A 429 9.97 -20.83 12.53
N TYR A 430 10.81 -19.82 12.54
CA TYR A 430 10.79 -18.80 13.58
C TYR A 430 10.48 -17.42 13.01
N ALA A 431 9.69 -16.64 13.76
CA ALA A 431 9.58 -15.21 13.59
C ALA A 431 10.07 -14.50 14.86
N MET A 432 10.75 -13.38 14.68
CA MET A 432 11.32 -12.59 15.78
C MET A 432 11.10 -11.10 15.49
N PHE A 433 10.81 -10.32 16.52
CA PHE A 433 10.96 -8.87 16.46
C PHE A 433 11.58 -8.31 17.73
N SER A 434 12.28 -7.20 17.61
CA SER A 434 12.98 -6.53 18.70
C SER A 434 13.17 -5.05 18.40
N ALA A 435 13.63 -4.27 19.38
CA ALA A 435 14.20 -2.96 19.09
C ALA A 435 15.45 -3.10 18.20
N ASP A 436 15.90 -2.00 17.59
CA ASP A 436 17.05 -1.93 16.68
C ASP A 436 18.35 -2.47 17.29
N ASP A 437 18.52 -2.33 18.61
CA ASP A 437 19.67 -2.81 19.35
C ASP A 437 19.56 -4.30 19.77
N GLY A 438 18.48 -4.97 19.35
CA GLY A 438 18.18 -6.37 19.69
C GLY A 438 17.56 -6.56 21.08
N THR A 439 17.33 -5.48 21.83
CA THR A 439 16.68 -5.59 23.15
C THR A 439 15.18 -5.83 23.02
N GLY A 440 14.57 -6.37 24.09
CA GLY A 440 13.14 -6.64 24.12
C GLY A 440 12.66 -7.68 23.11
N ALA A 441 13.56 -8.55 22.62
CA ALA A 441 13.24 -9.53 21.59
C ALA A 441 12.08 -10.43 22.00
N LYS A 442 11.13 -10.62 21.08
CA LYS A 442 10.11 -11.65 21.12
C LYS A 442 10.39 -12.66 20.01
N LEU A 443 10.26 -13.94 20.30
CA LEU A 443 10.51 -15.05 19.38
C LEU A 443 9.34 -16.02 19.42
N PHE A 444 8.92 -16.49 18.24
CA PHE A 444 7.79 -17.38 18.07
C PHE A 444 8.14 -18.54 17.14
N ASP A 445 7.66 -19.75 17.44
CA ASP A 445 7.73 -20.91 16.53
C ASP A 445 6.48 -20.91 15.64
N VAL A 446 6.54 -20.26 14.49
CA VAL A 446 5.38 -20.04 13.61
C VAL A 446 4.83 -21.29 12.93
N GLN A 447 5.50 -22.44 13.06
CA GLN A 447 4.94 -23.73 12.67
C GLN A 447 3.99 -24.31 13.72
N GLN A 448 4.18 -23.93 14.99
CA GLN A 448 3.36 -24.39 16.11
C GLN A 448 2.37 -23.33 16.57
N ASP A 449 2.74 -22.07 16.43
CA ASP A 449 2.03 -20.88 16.86
C ASP A 449 2.05 -19.81 15.75
N PRO A 450 1.27 -20.01 14.68
CA PRO A 450 1.27 -19.08 13.54
C PRO A 450 0.72 -17.68 13.90
N GLU A 451 -0.07 -17.57 14.95
CA GLU A 451 -0.63 -16.31 15.45
C GLU A 451 0.31 -15.58 16.41
N MET A 452 1.49 -16.17 16.73
CA MET A 452 2.52 -15.56 17.58
C MET A 452 2.03 -15.17 18.99
N ASN A 453 1.26 -16.03 19.64
CA ASN A 453 0.75 -15.83 21.01
C ASN A 453 1.79 -16.17 22.08
N ASP A 454 2.65 -17.17 21.85
CA ASP A 454 3.59 -17.72 22.83
C ASP A 454 5.01 -17.22 22.59
N ASN A 455 5.44 -16.19 23.33
CA ASN A 455 6.81 -15.68 23.24
C ASN A 455 7.81 -16.65 23.93
N ILE A 456 8.59 -17.36 23.13
CA ILE A 456 9.59 -18.35 23.58
C ILE A 456 11.02 -17.80 23.70
N ALA A 457 11.25 -16.51 23.54
CA ALA A 457 12.58 -15.88 23.50
C ALA A 457 13.43 -16.22 24.73
N ALA A 458 12.84 -16.18 25.93
CA ALA A 458 13.58 -16.45 27.19
C ALA A 458 14.19 -17.87 27.25
N GLY A 459 13.53 -18.86 26.64
CA GLY A 459 14.01 -20.24 26.55
C GLY A 459 14.96 -20.52 25.38
N ASN A 460 15.09 -19.58 24.42
CA ASN A 460 15.78 -19.77 23.15
C ASN A 460 16.74 -18.62 22.79
N PRO A 461 17.64 -18.18 23.71
CA PRO A 461 18.52 -17.03 23.47
C PRO A 461 19.47 -17.21 22.27
N ASP A 462 19.89 -18.45 21.99
CA ASP A 462 20.75 -18.75 20.85
C ASP A 462 20.01 -18.56 19.51
N VAL A 463 18.70 -18.87 19.46
CA VAL A 463 17.86 -18.63 18.27
C VAL A 463 17.67 -17.13 18.06
N VAL A 464 17.35 -16.38 19.12
CA VAL A 464 17.24 -14.92 19.09
C VAL A 464 18.53 -14.31 18.53
N LYS A 465 19.69 -14.69 19.11
CA LYS A 465 20.99 -14.20 18.64
C LYS A 465 21.26 -14.56 17.19
N ARG A 466 20.98 -15.79 16.77
CA ARG A 466 21.15 -16.23 15.37
C ARG A 466 20.30 -15.42 14.42
N MET A 467 19.04 -15.15 14.75
CA MET A 467 18.13 -14.38 13.89
C MET A 467 18.55 -12.91 13.83
N TYR A 468 18.92 -12.33 14.96
CA TYR A 468 19.36 -10.94 14.99
C TYR A 468 20.69 -10.74 14.25
N ASP A 469 21.75 -11.48 14.63
CA ASP A 469 23.06 -11.33 14.00
C ASP A 469 23.09 -11.85 12.56
N GLY A 470 22.47 -13.01 12.32
CA GLY A 470 22.56 -13.75 11.06
C GLY A 470 21.58 -13.29 10.00
N TYR A 471 20.47 -12.64 10.37
CA TYR A 471 19.47 -12.12 9.44
C TYR A 471 19.42 -10.60 9.50
N VAL A 472 19.06 -10.02 10.65
CA VAL A 472 18.86 -8.56 10.76
C VAL A 472 20.14 -7.80 10.43
N LEU A 473 21.23 -8.04 11.16
CA LEU A 473 22.49 -7.32 10.93
C LEU A 473 23.13 -7.63 9.58
N ARG A 474 22.98 -8.87 9.10
CA ARG A 474 23.48 -9.27 7.78
C ARG A 474 22.77 -8.52 6.66
N ASP A 475 21.42 -8.51 6.66
CA ASP A 475 20.62 -7.86 5.63
C ASP A 475 20.73 -6.33 5.70
N ALA A 476 20.94 -5.79 6.90
CA ALA A 476 21.23 -4.37 7.10
C ALA A 476 22.64 -3.97 6.60
N GLY A 477 23.51 -4.94 6.28
CA GLY A 477 24.90 -4.66 5.88
C GLY A 477 25.79 -4.22 7.04
N GLY A 478 25.44 -4.59 8.28
CA GLY A 478 26.17 -4.26 9.51
C GLY A 478 25.28 -3.68 10.59
N PRO A 479 25.85 -2.99 11.59
CA PRO A 479 25.07 -2.35 12.65
C PRO A 479 24.02 -1.40 12.10
N LEU A 480 22.85 -1.41 12.74
CA LEU A 480 21.75 -0.49 12.40
C LEU A 480 22.15 0.96 12.72
N PRO A 481 21.65 1.94 11.96
CA PRO A 481 21.90 3.34 12.24
C PRO A 481 21.35 3.74 13.61
N ASP A 482 22.14 4.50 14.35
CA ASP A 482 21.67 5.19 15.57
C ASP A 482 21.26 6.61 15.19
N TYR A 483 20.00 6.92 15.38
CA TYR A 483 19.44 8.24 15.06
C TYR A 483 19.22 9.11 16.33
N GLY A 484 19.66 8.65 17.50
CA GLY A 484 19.61 9.37 18.78
C GLY A 484 18.33 9.13 19.56
#